data_3615b60243938fbe1fee27736d480b48
#
_entry.id   3615b60243938fbe1fee27736d480b48
#
_cell.length_a   1.000
_cell.length_b   1.000
_cell.length_c   1.000
_cell.angle_alpha   90.00
_cell.angle_beta   90.00
_cell.angle_gamma   90.00
#
_symmetry.space_group_name_H-M   'P 1'
#
loop_
_entity.id
_entity.type
_entity.pdbx_description
1 polymer ?
#
loop_
_entity_poly.entity_id
_entity_poly.type
_entity_poly.pdbx_seq_one_letter_code
_entity_poly.pdbx_strand_id
1 'polypeptide(L)'
;MDGVFEKCRREGKVLVFGHRGYSQLYPENTMVSFDNCAKASGVDGVELDVHLCKSGEVVVAHDFSLKRTAGMDREIEDFTWDELSRVDVGSFKGPSFSDARIPLLEDLLGTYGDRFIYDIELKVKAGKVNPELCRKTFEVIRRCGVEKSVLVSSFNPFALRRFGSVCGRSIPRADIFCHADDVPKALWNGAGHIVSRSSYLKPEYKQVSSSYLDKVHGMPVVCWTVNTVEDARRLVSLNEGPKGMRVYGLIGNDPCLLANAVNSEK
;
A
#
# COMPACT_ATOMS: atom_id res chain seq x y z
N MET A 1 14.94 16.33 5.47
CA MET A 1 13.71 16.72 4.73
C MET A 1 12.54 16.06 5.44
N ASP A 2 11.63 16.84 5.96
CA ASP A 2 10.43 16.31 6.61
C ASP A 2 9.52 15.73 5.51
N GLY A 3 9.43 14.42 5.43
CA GLY A 3 8.45 13.77 4.58
C GLY A 3 7.04 13.95 5.13
N VAL A 4 6.01 13.65 4.31
CA VAL A 4 4.60 13.76 4.72
C VAL A 4 4.32 13.03 6.04
N PHE A 5 4.93 11.87 6.24
CA PHE A 5 4.80 11.06 7.46
C PHE A 5 5.36 11.77 8.71
N GLU A 6 6.44 12.54 8.59
CA GLU A 6 6.99 13.32 9.70
C GLU A 6 6.07 14.47 10.10
N LYS A 7 5.42 15.11 9.12
CA LYS A 7 4.40 16.13 9.39
C LYS A 7 3.22 15.54 10.16
N CYS A 8 2.68 14.40 9.71
CA CYS A 8 1.58 13.72 10.38
C CYS A 8 1.94 13.29 11.82
N ARG A 9 3.17 12.82 12.05
CA ARG A 9 3.66 12.52 13.39
C ARG A 9 3.66 13.75 14.30
N ARG A 10 4.13 14.89 13.82
CA ARG A 10 4.16 16.13 14.63
C ARG A 10 2.75 16.62 14.96
N GLU A 11 1.81 16.46 14.06
CA GLU A 11 0.42 16.87 14.22
C GLU A 11 -0.44 15.84 14.99
N GLY A 12 0.13 14.66 15.32
CA GLY A 12 -0.60 13.57 15.99
C GLY A 12 -1.72 12.96 15.13
N LYS A 13 -1.61 13.08 13.79
CA LYS A 13 -2.66 12.65 12.86
C LYS A 13 -2.44 11.21 12.38
N VAL A 14 -3.42 10.31 12.65
CA VAL A 14 -3.47 8.99 12.03
C VAL A 14 -3.96 9.11 10.59
N LEU A 15 -3.19 8.59 9.64
CA LEU A 15 -3.50 8.64 8.22
C LEU A 15 -4.50 7.56 7.82
N VAL A 16 -5.40 7.88 6.90
CA VAL A 16 -6.39 6.95 6.36
C VAL A 16 -6.08 6.66 4.90
N PHE A 17 -5.90 5.37 4.58
CA PHE A 17 -5.61 4.90 3.23
C PHE A 17 -6.72 4.00 2.70
N GLY A 18 -7.12 4.22 1.45
CA GLY A 18 -7.96 3.28 0.72
C GLY A 18 -7.12 2.10 0.22
N HIS A 19 -7.43 0.87 0.69
CA HIS A 19 -6.79 -0.39 0.28
C HIS A 19 -7.13 -0.70 -1.17
N ARG A 20 -6.14 -0.63 -2.08
CA ARG A 20 -6.34 -0.73 -3.53
C ARG A 20 -7.35 0.29 -4.06
N GLY A 21 -7.36 1.49 -3.45
CA GLY A 21 -8.39 2.49 -3.61
C GLY A 21 -9.62 2.25 -2.71
N TYR A 22 -10.82 2.61 -3.15
CA TYR A 22 -12.09 2.35 -2.43
C TYR A 22 -12.64 0.97 -2.84
N SER A 23 -11.91 -0.08 -2.51
CA SER A 23 -12.17 -1.44 -3.00
C SER A 23 -13.43 -2.09 -2.43
N GLN A 24 -14.00 -1.57 -1.33
CA GLN A 24 -15.31 -2.04 -0.82
C GLN A 24 -16.41 -1.86 -1.86
N LEU A 25 -16.44 -0.73 -2.57
CA LEU A 25 -17.52 -0.38 -3.51
C LEU A 25 -17.12 -0.46 -4.98
N TYR A 26 -15.83 -0.28 -5.29
CA TYR A 26 -15.31 -0.18 -6.65
C TYR A 26 -14.30 -1.29 -6.96
N PRO A 27 -14.06 -1.63 -8.24
CA PRO A 27 -13.03 -2.61 -8.58
C PRO A 27 -11.66 -2.14 -8.13
N GLU A 28 -10.98 -2.99 -7.36
CA GLU A 28 -9.68 -2.72 -6.75
C GLU A 28 -8.61 -2.35 -7.78
N ASN A 29 -7.65 -1.50 -7.38
CA ASN A 29 -6.51 -1.13 -8.22
C ASN A 29 -6.89 -0.55 -9.60
N THR A 30 -8.00 0.16 -9.69
CA THR A 30 -8.45 0.84 -10.93
C THR A 30 -8.62 2.34 -10.72
N MET A 31 -8.57 3.11 -11.80
CA MET A 31 -8.75 4.56 -11.72
C MET A 31 -10.08 4.95 -11.08
N VAL A 32 -11.17 4.20 -11.36
CA VAL A 32 -12.48 4.49 -10.75
C VAL A 32 -12.45 4.31 -9.21
N SER A 33 -11.68 3.34 -8.70
CA SER A 33 -11.50 3.13 -7.26
C SER A 33 -10.71 4.29 -6.63
N PHE A 34 -9.65 4.75 -7.29
CA PHE A 34 -8.84 5.87 -6.82
C PHE A 34 -9.57 7.22 -6.94
N ASP A 35 -10.34 7.46 -7.99
CA ASP A 35 -11.19 8.65 -8.16
C ASP A 35 -12.17 8.82 -7.01
N ASN A 36 -12.76 7.71 -6.55
CA ASN A 36 -13.70 7.76 -5.44
C ASN A 36 -13.00 7.95 -4.08
N CYS A 37 -11.77 7.48 -3.92
CA CYS A 37 -10.92 7.88 -2.79
C CYS A 37 -10.59 9.38 -2.83
N ALA A 38 -10.29 9.94 -4.00
CA ALA A 38 -9.94 11.35 -4.14
C ALA A 38 -11.08 12.30 -3.76
N LYS A 39 -12.33 11.86 -3.99
CA LYS A 39 -13.56 12.59 -3.64
C LYS A 39 -13.96 12.43 -2.17
N ALA A 40 -13.45 11.39 -1.50
CA ALA A 40 -13.83 11.08 -0.13
C ALA A 40 -13.16 12.04 0.88
N SER A 41 -13.96 12.59 1.79
CA SER A 41 -13.45 13.46 2.85
C SER A 41 -12.70 12.67 3.91
N GLY A 42 -11.58 13.21 4.39
CA GLY A 42 -10.78 12.59 5.46
C GLY A 42 -9.90 11.41 5.01
N VAL A 43 -9.86 11.12 3.71
CA VAL A 43 -8.95 10.12 3.13
C VAL A 43 -7.65 10.82 2.74
N ASP A 44 -6.54 10.37 3.32
CA ASP A 44 -5.22 10.98 3.15
C ASP A 44 -4.44 10.35 2.01
N GLY A 45 -4.65 9.07 1.75
CA GLY A 45 -3.88 8.35 0.76
C GLY A 45 -4.55 7.10 0.22
N VAL A 46 -3.81 6.42 -0.64
CA VAL A 46 -4.19 5.13 -1.21
C VAL A 46 -3.06 4.14 -1.07
N GLU A 47 -3.43 2.91 -0.83
CA GLU A 47 -2.53 1.77 -0.97
C GLU A 47 -2.81 1.11 -2.31
N LEU A 48 -1.76 0.63 -2.97
CA LEU A 48 -1.81 0.02 -4.29
C LEU A 48 -0.67 -0.97 -4.50
N ASP A 49 -0.88 -1.90 -5.41
CA ASP A 49 0.06 -2.98 -5.71
C ASP A 49 0.66 -2.82 -7.10
N VAL A 50 1.96 -3.07 -7.27
CA VAL A 50 2.61 -2.92 -8.57
C VAL A 50 3.34 -4.17 -9.04
N HIS A 51 3.20 -4.44 -10.35
CA HIS A 51 3.92 -5.45 -11.10
C HIS A 51 4.68 -4.83 -12.26
N LEU A 52 5.67 -5.58 -12.76
CA LEU A 52 6.30 -5.28 -14.04
C LEU A 52 5.66 -6.18 -15.11
N CYS A 53 5.10 -5.59 -16.17
CA CYS A 53 4.60 -6.37 -17.30
C CYS A 53 5.74 -6.75 -18.26
N LYS A 54 5.45 -7.62 -19.23
CA LYS A 54 6.44 -8.17 -20.17
C LYS A 54 7.19 -7.10 -20.97
N SER A 55 6.52 -6.03 -21.35
CA SER A 55 7.12 -4.92 -22.12
C SER A 55 7.86 -3.90 -21.23
N GLY A 56 7.82 -4.07 -19.89
CA GLY A 56 8.63 -3.32 -18.94
C GLY A 56 7.96 -2.09 -18.32
N GLU A 57 6.67 -1.91 -18.50
CA GLU A 57 5.88 -0.90 -17.79
C GLU A 57 5.50 -1.38 -16.39
N VAL A 58 5.40 -0.43 -15.45
CA VAL A 58 4.91 -0.69 -14.10
C VAL A 58 3.39 -0.52 -14.10
N VAL A 59 2.69 -1.63 -13.85
CA VAL A 59 1.23 -1.71 -13.86
C VAL A 59 0.67 -1.92 -12.47
N VAL A 60 -0.57 -1.49 -12.23
CA VAL A 60 -1.20 -1.54 -10.90
C VAL A 60 -2.21 -2.68 -10.85
N ALA A 61 -1.86 -3.74 -10.09
CA ALA A 61 -2.72 -4.92 -9.88
C ALA A 61 -2.22 -5.70 -8.66
N HIS A 62 -3.12 -6.46 -7.98
CA HIS A 62 -2.75 -7.20 -6.78
C HIS A 62 -2.19 -8.60 -7.08
N ASP A 63 -2.95 -9.41 -7.79
CA ASP A 63 -2.61 -10.82 -8.02
C ASP A 63 -1.52 -10.96 -9.08
N PHE A 64 -0.74 -12.03 -9.02
CA PHE A 64 0.22 -12.33 -10.08
C PHE A 64 -0.46 -12.73 -11.39
N SER A 65 -1.68 -13.30 -11.32
CA SER A 65 -2.47 -13.68 -12.50
C SER A 65 -3.78 -12.89 -12.58
N LEU A 66 -4.34 -12.79 -13.78
CA LEU A 66 -5.62 -12.14 -14.02
C LEU A 66 -6.84 -13.05 -13.79
N LYS A 67 -6.64 -14.24 -13.18
CA LYS A 67 -7.69 -15.24 -13.03
C LYS A 67 -8.91 -14.74 -12.25
N ARG A 68 -8.68 -14.08 -11.10
CA ARG A 68 -9.74 -13.59 -10.23
C ARG A 68 -10.47 -12.38 -10.79
N THR A 69 -9.76 -11.44 -11.39
CA THR A 69 -10.33 -10.16 -11.84
C THR A 69 -10.82 -10.18 -13.28
N ALA A 70 -10.25 -11.04 -14.14
CA ALA A 70 -10.60 -11.10 -15.57
C ALA A 70 -10.87 -12.52 -16.10
N GLY A 71 -10.85 -13.56 -15.24
CA GLY A 71 -11.06 -14.95 -15.65
C GLY A 71 -9.93 -15.56 -16.50
N MET A 72 -8.80 -14.85 -16.64
CA MET A 72 -7.66 -15.26 -17.49
C MET A 72 -6.57 -15.90 -16.63
N ASP A 73 -6.34 -17.21 -16.84
CA ASP A 73 -5.30 -17.97 -16.12
C ASP A 73 -3.92 -17.75 -16.77
N ARG A 74 -3.46 -16.50 -16.76
CA ARG A 74 -2.18 -16.04 -17.29
C ARG A 74 -1.62 -14.98 -16.37
N GLU A 75 -0.30 -14.97 -16.15
CA GLU A 75 0.35 -14.03 -15.26
C GLU A 75 0.53 -12.65 -15.90
N ILE A 76 0.52 -11.60 -15.08
CA ILE A 76 0.71 -10.20 -15.52
C ILE A 76 2.05 -10.02 -16.23
N GLU A 77 3.11 -10.68 -15.74
CA GLU A 77 4.46 -10.60 -16.33
C GLU A 77 4.57 -11.22 -17.73
N ASP A 78 3.56 -11.99 -18.18
CA ASP A 78 3.51 -12.58 -19.52
C ASP A 78 2.83 -11.68 -20.57
N PHE A 79 2.14 -10.64 -20.12
CA PHE A 79 1.44 -9.69 -21.01
C PHE A 79 2.29 -8.47 -21.30
N THR A 80 2.21 -7.96 -22.54
CA THR A 80 2.65 -6.60 -22.85
C THR A 80 1.64 -5.58 -22.31
N TRP A 81 2.04 -4.33 -22.19
CA TRP A 81 1.10 -3.25 -21.83
C TRP A 81 -0.04 -3.10 -22.81
N ASP A 82 0.24 -3.22 -24.13
CA ASP A 82 -0.80 -3.16 -25.16
C ASP A 82 -1.89 -4.24 -24.98
N GLU A 83 -1.52 -5.44 -24.52
CA GLU A 83 -2.48 -6.48 -24.17
C GLU A 83 -3.23 -6.14 -22.87
N LEU A 84 -2.52 -5.74 -21.79
CA LEU A 84 -3.11 -5.47 -20.46
C LEU A 84 -4.09 -4.30 -20.48
N SER A 85 -3.79 -3.25 -21.24
CA SER A 85 -4.62 -2.03 -21.33
C SER A 85 -6.04 -2.28 -21.86
N ARG A 86 -6.28 -3.43 -22.49
CA ARG A 86 -7.56 -3.84 -23.05
C ARG A 86 -8.34 -4.82 -22.17
N VAL A 87 -7.72 -5.34 -21.13
CA VAL A 87 -8.36 -6.34 -20.25
C VAL A 87 -9.38 -5.67 -19.35
N ASP A 88 -10.61 -6.20 -19.35
CA ASP A 88 -11.64 -5.83 -18.38
C ASP A 88 -11.29 -6.43 -17.02
N VAL A 89 -10.98 -5.57 -16.06
CA VAL A 89 -10.70 -5.93 -14.66
C VAL A 89 -11.74 -5.33 -13.71
N GLY A 90 -12.90 -4.96 -14.22
CA GLY A 90 -13.96 -4.36 -13.43
C GLY A 90 -15.22 -5.20 -13.34
N SER A 91 -15.57 -5.96 -14.37
CA SER A 91 -16.82 -6.74 -14.44
C SER A 91 -16.97 -7.77 -13.31
N PHE A 92 -15.87 -8.24 -12.70
CA PHE A 92 -15.94 -9.12 -11.52
C PHE A 92 -16.60 -8.44 -10.31
N LYS A 93 -16.55 -7.11 -10.23
CA LYS A 93 -17.20 -6.30 -9.20
C LYS A 93 -18.66 -5.98 -9.53
N GLY A 94 -18.95 -5.88 -10.82
CA GLY A 94 -20.29 -5.62 -11.35
C GLY A 94 -20.25 -5.16 -12.81
N PRO A 95 -21.34 -5.38 -13.57
CA PRO A 95 -21.37 -5.08 -15.01
C PRO A 95 -21.23 -3.58 -15.33
N SER A 96 -21.55 -2.70 -14.38
CA SER A 96 -21.35 -1.25 -14.52
C SER A 96 -19.88 -0.83 -14.54
N PHE A 97 -18.95 -1.73 -14.24
CA PHE A 97 -17.52 -1.48 -14.23
C PHE A 97 -16.76 -2.16 -15.37
N SER A 98 -17.46 -2.62 -16.40
CA SER A 98 -16.86 -3.33 -17.56
C SER A 98 -15.79 -2.50 -18.32
N ASP A 99 -15.79 -1.19 -18.13
CA ASP A 99 -14.80 -0.28 -18.74
C ASP A 99 -13.53 -0.08 -17.85
N ALA A 100 -13.50 -0.65 -16.64
CA ALA A 100 -12.34 -0.50 -15.78
C ALA A 100 -11.16 -1.34 -16.29
N ARG A 101 -9.99 -0.73 -16.33
CA ARG A 101 -8.75 -1.29 -16.86
C ARG A 101 -7.65 -1.23 -15.81
N ILE A 102 -6.61 -2.05 -15.98
CA ILE A 102 -5.37 -1.97 -15.23
C ILE A 102 -4.72 -0.62 -15.56
N PRO A 103 -4.41 0.25 -14.58
CA PRO A 103 -3.69 1.49 -14.86
C PRO A 103 -2.18 1.29 -14.89
N LEU A 104 -1.47 2.16 -15.61
CA LEU A 104 -0.04 2.37 -15.37
C LEU A 104 0.17 3.11 -14.04
N LEU A 105 1.24 2.77 -13.33
CA LEU A 105 1.64 3.54 -12.14
C LEU A 105 1.88 5.01 -12.49
N GLU A 106 2.46 5.28 -13.67
CA GLU A 106 2.73 6.64 -14.14
C GLU A 106 1.46 7.46 -14.33
N ASP A 107 0.43 6.88 -14.94
CA ASP A 107 -0.86 7.55 -15.16
C ASP A 107 -1.55 7.87 -13.83
N LEU A 108 -1.50 6.94 -12.88
CA LEU A 108 -2.05 7.11 -11.55
C LEU A 108 -1.33 8.25 -10.81
N LEU A 109 -0.01 8.20 -10.71
CA LEU A 109 0.77 9.22 -10.01
C LEU A 109 0.68 10.58 -10.70
N GLY A 110 0.64 10.61 -12.04
CA GLY A 110 0.46 11.83 -12.83
C GLY A 110 -0.92 12.47 -12.66
N THR A 111 -1.98 11.64 -12.51
CA THR A 111 -3.35 12.12 -12.35
C THR A 111 -3.58 12.77 -10.98
N TYR A 112 -3.06 12.15 -9.91
CA TYR A 112 -3.37 12.62 -8.55
C TYR A 112 -2.25 13.45 -7.89
N GLY A 113 -1.01 13.37 -8.39
CA GLY A 113 0.11 14.18 -7.90
C GLY A 113 0.25 14.14 -6.38
N ASP A 114 0.16 15.28 -5.73
CA ASP A 114 0.26 15.46 -4.28
C ASP A 114 -1.10 15.35 -3.54
N ARG A 115 -2.20 15.00 -4.25
CA ARG A 115 -3.51 14.76 -3.63
C ARG A 115 -3.46 13.62 -2.62
N PHE A 116 -2.63 12.59 -2.88
CA PHE A 116 -2.52 11.41 -2.06
C PHE A 116 -1.13 11.23 -1.46
N ILE A 117 -1.12 10.55 -0.31
CA ILE A 117 0.02 9.77 0.13
C ILE A 117 -0.14 8.37 -0.46
N TYR A 118 0.89 7.86 -1.10
CA TYR A 118 0.87 6.56 -1.78
C TYR A 118 1.63 5.52 -0.97
N ASP A 119 0.97 4.43 -0.60
CA ASP A 119 1.62 3.21 -0.12
C ASP A 119 1.70 2.22 -1.28
N ILE A 120 2.87 2.09 -1.89
CA ILE A 120 3.10 1.29 -3.09
C ILE A 120 3.71 -0.06 -2.70
N GLU A 121 2.94 -1.14 -2.81
CA GLU A 121 3.44 -2.50 -2.57
C GLU A 121 4.15 -3.07 -3.80
N LEU A 122 5.42 -3.45 -3.65
CA LEU A 122 6.15 -4.20 -4.68
C LEU A 122 5.73 -5.68 -4.61
N LYS A 123 5.01 -6.15 -5.63
CA LYS A 123 4.61 -7.58 -5.74
C LYS A 123 5.75 -8.39 -6.30
N VAL A 124 6.33 -9.20 -5.43
CA VAL A 124 7.47 -10.07 -5.77
C VAL A 124 7.20 -11.46 -5.22
N LYS A 125 7.29 -12.47 -6.07
CA LYS A 125 7.10 -13.87 -5.69
C LYS A 125 8.06 -14.28 -4.56
N ALA A 126 7.60 -15.14 -3.68
CA ALA A 126 8.38 -15.62 -2.54
C ALA A 126 9.76 -16.16 -2.99
N GLY A 127 10.80 -15.79 -2.26
CA GLY A 127 12.19 -16.19 -2.55
C GLY A 127 12.81 -15.58 -3.80
N LYS A 128 12.11 -14.68 -4.51
CA LYS A 128 12.64 -13.96 -5.69
C LYS A 128 12.86 -12.48 -5.37
N VAL A 129 13.68 -11.83 -6.17
CA VAL A 129 13.81 -10.36 -6.21
C VAL A 129 13.68 -9.95 -7.67
N ASN A 130 12.89 -8.92 -7.94
CA ASN A 130 12.80 -8.31 -9.26
C ASN A 130 13.50 -6.94 -9.25
N PRO A 131 14.81 -6.88 -9.61
CA PRO A 131 15.55 -5.63 -9.58
C PRO A 131 15.01 -4.57 -10.54
N GLU A 132 14.43 -5.03 -11.66
CA GLU A 132 13.88 -4.16 -12.69
C GLU A 132 12.59 -3.50 -12.21
N LEU A 133 11.68 -4.23 -11.54
CA LEU A 133 10.52 -3.65 -10.89
C LEU A 133 10.94 -2.55 -9.89
N CYS A 134 11.94 -2.82 -9.05
CA CYS A 134 12.43 -1.82 -8.08
C CYS A 134 12.94 -0.55 -8.78
N ARG A 135 13.74 -0.71 -9.84
CA ARG A 135 14.32 0.40 -10.59
C ARG A 135 13.24 1.21 -11.30
N LYS A 136 12.37 0.54 -12.05
CA LYS A 136 11.29 1.16 -12.83
C LYS A 136 10.28 1.89 -11.94
N THR A 137 9.89 1.27 -10.82
CA THR A 137 9.00 1.93 -9.83
C THR A 137 9.63 3.23 -9.31
N PHE A 138 10.92 3.21 -8.96
CA PHE A 138 11.59 4.43 -8.51
C PHE A 138 11.71 5.49 -9.60
N GLU A 139 11.98 5.09 -10.84
CA GLU A 139 12.04 6.01 -11.99
C GLU A 139 10.69 6.70 -12.25
N VAL A 140 9.59 5.94 -12.17
CA VAL A 140 8.23 6.50 -12.31
C VAL A 140 7.93 7.49 -11.18
N ILE A 141 8.19 7.12 -9.91
CA ILE A 141 7.98 8.01 -8.75
C ILE A 141 8.74 9.33 -8.94
N ARG A 142 10.00 9.27 -9.36
CA ARG A 142 10.83 10.46 -9.62
C ARG A 142 10.32 11.31 -10.77
N ARG A 143 9.92 10.67 -11.86
CA ARG A 143 9.42 11.37 -13.04
C ARG A 143 8.12 12.12 -12.76
N CYS A 144 7.26 11.56 -11.89
CA CYS A 144 6.04 12.21 -11.44
C CYS A 144 6.27 13.24 -10.31
N GLY A 145 7.48 13.32 -9.71
CA GLY A 145 7.83 14.31 -8.69
C GLY A 145 7.17 14.10 -7.32
N VAL A 146 6.72 12.87 -7.01
CA VAL A 146 5.92 12.55 -5.81
C VAL A 146 6.73 11.85 -4.69
N GLU A 147 8.05 11.88 -4.73
CA GLU A 147 8.92 11.17 -3.76
C GLU A 147 8.62 11.48 -2.30
N LYS A 148 8.14 12.68 -2.01
CA LYS A 148 7.81 13.12 -0.65
C LYS A 148 6.48 12.58 -0.13
N SER A 149 5.65 12.05 -1.03
CA SER A 149 4.31 11.53 -0.74
C SER A 149 4.24 10.00 -0.86
N VAL A 150 5.38 9.30 -0.99
CA VAL A 150 5.42 7.84 -1.21
C VAL A 150 6.04 7.11 -0.03
N LEU A 151 5.39 6.00 0.34
CA LEU A 151 5.92 4.88 1.11
C LEU A 151 5.98 3.66 0.19
N VAL A 152 7.08 2.92 0.18
CA VAL A 152 7.16 1.66 -0.58
C VAL A 152 7.16 0.48 0.37
N SER A 153 6.30 -0.49 0.11
CA SER A 153 6.11 -1.66 0.97
C SER A 153 6.26 -2.99 0.22
N SER A 154 6.53 -4.07 0.92
CA SER A 154 6.54 -5.44 0.38
C SER A 154 6.57 -6.47 1.50
N PHE A 155 6.01 -7.66 1.25
CA PHE A 155 6.24 -8.87 2.06
C PHE A 155 7.65 -9.44 1.90
N ASN A 156 8.38 -9.03 0.86
CA ASN A 156 9.72 -9.52 0.59
C ASN A 156 10.78 -8.51 1.06
N PRO A 157 11.47 -8.77 2.19
CA PRO A 157 12.46 -7.84 2.73
C PRO A 157 13.68 -7.65 1.81
N PHE A 158 13.98 -8.63 0.95
CA PHE A 158 15.07 -8.49 -0.02
C PHE A 158 14.69 -7.58 -1.19
N ALA A 159 13.42 -7.57 -1.61
CA ALA A 159 12.91 -6.60 -2.58
C ALA A 159 13.02 -5.17 -2.03
N LEU A 160 12.60 -4.94 -0.78
CA LEU A 160 12.76 -3.65 -0.09
C LEU A 160 14.23 -3.25 0.07
N ARG A 161 15.11 -4.22 0.39
CA ARG A 161 16.55 -3.97 0.44
C ARG A 161 17.09 -3.53 -0.92
N ARG A 162 16.64 -4.21 -2.00
CA ARG A 162 17.00 -3.87 -3.37
C ARG A 162 16.46 -2.49 -3.76
N PHE A 163 15.19 -2.19 -3.47
CA PHE A 163 14.62 -0.86 -3.69
C PHE A 163 15.42 0.22 -2.96
N GLY A 164 15.80 -0.03 -1.70
CA GLY A 164 16.65 0.88 -0.93
C GLY A 164 18.04 1.10 -1.53
N SER A 165 18.60 0.15 -2.29
CA SER A 165 19.87 0.37 -3.01
C SER A 165 19.72 1.29 -4.22
N VAL A 166 18.49 1.45 -4.74
CA VAL A 166 18.18 2.32 -5.88
C VAL A 166 17.80 3.72 -5.41
N CYS A 167 16.90 3.83 -4.41
CA CYS A 167 16.39 5.12 -3.93
C CYS A 167 17.21 5.74 -2.79
N GLY A 168 18.16 5.01 -2.20
CA GLY A 168 18.88 5.46 -1.01
C GLY A 168 17.92 5.66 0.21
N ARG A 169 17.90 6.87 0.74
CA ARG A 169 17.03 7.29 1.84
C ARG A 169 15.93 8.26 1.39
N SER A 170 15.75 8.49 0.10
CA SER A 170 14.78 9.47 -0.41
C SER A 170 13.33 9.03 -0.22
N ILE A 171 13.08 7.69 -0.23
CA ILE A 171 11.74 7.13 -0.05
C ILE A 171 11.76 6.19 1.16
N PRO A 172 10.86 6.37 2.15
CA PRO A 172 10.69 5.45 3.27
C PRO A 172 10.17 4.09 2.79
N ARG A 173 10.49 3.03 3.56
CA ARG A 173 10.07 1.66 3.26
C ARG A 173 9.36 1.05 4.45
N ALA A 174 8.35 0.22 4.17
CA ALA A 174 7.58 -0.53 5.17
C ALA A 174 7.67 -2.04 4.93
N ASP A 175 8.02 -2.79 5.95
CA ASP A 175 8.03 -4.25 5.94
C ASP A 175 6.62 -4.77 6.22
N ILE A 176 6.01 -5.50 5.27
CA ILE A 176 4.67 -6.08 5.41
C ILE A 176 4.80 -7.48 5.98
N PHE A 177 3.93 -7.82 6.94
CA PHE A 177 3.88 -9.16 7.51
C PHE A 177 2.54 -9.47 8.16
N CYS A 178 2.25 -10.77 8.24
CA CYS A 178 1.10 -11.35 8.92
C CYS A 178 1.43 -12.77 9.37
N HIS A 179 0.54 -13.35 10.17
CA HIS A 179 0.59 -14.76 10.55
C HIS A 179 -0.21 -15.60 9.54
N ALA A 180 0.39 -15.83 8.36
CA ALA A 180 -0.20 -16.67 7.32
C ALA A 180 0.77 -17.78 6.90
N ASP A 181 0.23 -18.91 6.42
CA ASP A 181 1.02 -20.10 6.10
C ASP A 181 1.99 -19.90 4.93
N ASP A 182 1.69 -18.99 4.02
CA ASP A 182 2.52 -18.60 2.89
C ASP A 182 3.60 -17.56 3.23
N VAL A 183 3.56 -17.00 4.45
CA VAL A 183 4.59 -16.12 4.98
C VAL A 183 5.56 -16.91 5.87
N PRO A 184 6.88 -16.88 5.62
CA PRO A 184 7.84 -17.56 6.46
C PRO A 184 7.72 -17.13 7.93
N LYS A 185 7.63 -18.10 8.86
CA LYS A 185 7.43 -17.83 10.30
C LYS A 185 8.45 -16.87 10.91
N ALA A 186 9.69 -16.88 10.40
CA ALA A 186 10.74 -15.94 10.79
C ALA A 186 10.39 -14.47 10.53
N LEU A 187 9.46 -14.18 9.60
CA LEU A 187 9.03 -12.84 9.24
C LEU A 187 7.72 -12.40 9.93
N TRP A 188 7.03 -13.29 10.63
CA TRP A 188 5.70 -13.04 11.20
C TRP A 188 5.60 -11.86 12.18
N ASN A 189 6.71 -11.46 12.79
CA ASN A 189 6.74 -10.38 13.77
C ASN A 189 7.51 -9.13 13.27
N GLY A 190 7.67 -9.02 11.96
CA GLY A 190 8.33 -7.88 11.33
C GLY A 190 9.86 -7.94 11.35
N ALA A 191 10.48 -9.11 11.61
CA ALA A 191 11.94 -9.26 11.59
C ALA A 191 12.57 -8.95 10.23
N GLY A 192 11.77 -8.96 9.15
CA GLY A 192 12.19 -8.53 7.81
C GLY A 192 12.75 -7.11 7.76
N HIS A 193 12.32 -6.22 8.68
CA HIS A 193 12.83 -4.85 8.73
C HIS A 193 14.35 -4.75 8.94
N ILE A 194 14.94 -5.73 9.60
CA ILE A 194 16.40 -5.79 9.81
C ILE A 194 17.12 -5.98 8.48
N VAL A 195 16.60 -6.88 7.63
CA VAL A 195 17.15 -7.15 6.28
C VAL A 195 16.86 -5.99 5.35
N SER A 196 15.60 -5.55 5.29
CA SER A 196 15.12 -4.49 4.38
C SER A 196 15.65 -3.10 4.74
N ARG A 197 16.04 -2.89 6.02
CA ARG A 197 16.32 -1.57 6.60
C ARG A 197 15.13 -0.62 6.44
N SER A 198 13.93 -1.17 6.59
CA SER A 198 12.69 -0.40 6.57
C SER A 198 12.60 0.50 7.79
N SER A 199 12.01 1.67 7.62
CA SER A 199 11.76 2.66 8.68
C SER A 199 10.34 2.57 9.24
N TYR A 200 9.47 1.80 8.59
CA TYR A 200 8.08 1.54 8.99
C TYR A 200 7.81 0.03 9.05
N LEU A 201 6.84 -0.34 9.89
CA LEU A 201 6.28 -1.68 9.95
C LEU A 201 4.83 -1.65 9.43
N LYS A 202 4.45 -2.67 8.67
CA LYS A 202 3.11 -2.81 8.09
C LYS A 202 2.49 -4.15 8.48
N PRO A 203 2.11 -4.34 9.77
CA PRO A 203 1.49 -5.57 10.27
C PRO A 203 0.02 -5.70 9.89
N GLU A 204 -0.47 -6.95 9.81
CA GLU A 204 -1.89 -7.22 9.91
C GLU A 204 -2.43 -6.65 11.25
N TYR A 205 -3.55 -5.94 11.21
CA TYR A 205 -4.09 -5.18 12.34
C TYR A 205 -4.35 -6.02 13.61
N LYS A 206 -4.66 -7.32 13.45
CA LYS A 206 -4.91 -8.26 14.56
C LYS A 206 -3.68 -8.49 15.44
N GLN A 207 -2.48 -8.35 14.86
CA GLN A 207 -1.22 -8.52 15.60
C GLN A 207 -0.86 -7.31 16.44
N VAL A 208 -1.52 -6.15 16.21
CA VAL A 208 -1.15 -4.89 16.83
C VAL A 208 -1.84 -4.72 18.18
N SER A 209 -1.02 -4.70 19.24
CA SER A 209 -1.39 -4.47 20.64
C SER A 209 -0.37 -3.56 21.30
N SER A 210 -0.64 -3.06 22.51
CA SER A 210 0.34 -2.29 23.30
C SER A 210 1.63 -3.07 23.51
N SER A 211 1.54 -4.37 23.83
CA SER A 211 2.71 -5.23 24.05
C SER A 211 3.52 -5.45 22.76
N TYR A 212 2.86 -5.54 21.59
CA TYR A 212 3.54 -5.60 20.31
C TYR A 212 4.29 -4.28 20.03
N LEU A 213 3.61 -3.14 20.18
CA LEU A 213 4.20 -1.82 19.96
C LEU A 213 5.40 -1.53 20.89
N ASP A 214 5.41 -2.11 22.09
CA ASP A 214 6.54 -2.01 22.99
C ASP A 214 7.77 -2.81 22.51
N LYS A 215 7.54 -3.97 21.90
CA LYS A 215 8.60 -4.83 21.33
C LYS A 215 9.28 -4.23 20.11
N VAL A 216 8.57 -3.44 19.32
CA VAL A 216 9.13 -2.82 18.09
C VAL A 216 9.83 -1.49 18.36
N HIS A 217 10.11 -1.17 19.63
CA HIS A 217 10.97 -0.07 20.04
C HIS A 217 10.68 1.29 19.40
N GLY A 218 9.40 1.63 19.24
CA GLY A 218 8.97 2.92 18.71
C GLY A 218 9.03 3.05 17.20
N MET A 219 9.21 1.97 16.46
CA MET A 219 9.04 2.00 15.00
C MET A 219 7.58 2.35 14.66
N PRO A 220 7.36 3.28 13.71
CA PRO A 220 6.01 3.64 13.29
C PRO A 220 5.33 2.49 12.54
N VAL A 221 4.04 2.32 12.80
CA VAL A 221 3.23 1.21 12.29
C VAL A 221 2.11 1.72 11.40
N VAL A 222 1.90 1.07 10.24
CA VAL A 222 0.75 1.26 9.35
C VAL A 222 -0.02 -0.06 9.27
N CYS A 223 -1.26 -0.08 9.76
CA CYS A 223 -2.03 -1.33 9.94
C CYS A 223 -2.93 -1.64 8.73
N TRP A 224 -3.01 -2.91 8.34
CA TRP A 224 -3.86 -3.44 7.26
C TRP A 224 -4.51 -4.78 7.68
N THR A 225 -5.63 -5.23 7.15
CA THR A 225 -6.65 -4.45 6.47
C THR A 225 -7.77 -4.20 7.47
N VAL A 226 -7.98 -2.94 7.84
CA VAL A 226 -8.93 -2.53 8.90
C VAL A 226 -10.27 -2.21 8.24
N ASN A 227 -11.31 -2.99 8.56
CA ASN A 227 -12.60 -2.89 7.89
C ASN A 227 -13.78 -2.65 8.84
N THR A 228 -13.52 -2.40 10.14
CA THR A 228 -14.55 -2.09 11.13
C THR A 228 -14.23 -0.82 11.91
N VAL A 229 -15.24 -0.11 12.35
CA VAL A 229 -15.09 1.07 13.23
C VAL A 229 -14.45 0.68 14.57
N GLU A 230 -14.80 -0.47 15.09
CA GLU A 230 -14.28 -0.99 16.36
C GLU A 230 -12.77 -1.20 16.30
N ASP A 231 -12.28 -1.90 15.26
CA ASP A 231 -10.84 -2.11 15.08
C ASP A 231 -10.09 -0.80 14.84
N ALA A 232 -10.66 0.11 14.06
CA ALA A 232 -10.06 1.42 13.81
C ALA A 232 -9.88 2.19 15.13
N ARG A 233 -10.92 2.31 15.95
CA ARG A 233 -10.86 2.99 17.26
C ARG A 233 -9.89 2.30 18.21
N ARG A 234 -9.91 0.98 18.30
CA ARG A 234 -8.95 0.21 19.09
C ARG A 234 -7.50 0.53 18.71
N LEU A 235 -7.20 0.63 17.42
CA LEU A 235 -5.84 0.94 16.96
C LEU A 235 -5.45 2.39 17.24
N VAL A 236 -6.37 3.35 17.06
CA VAL A 236 -6.15 4.77 17.34
C VAL A 236 -5.89 4.98 18.83
N SER A 237 -6.66 4.34 19.73
CA SER A 237 -6.49 4.47 21.18
C SER A 237 -5.11 4.01 21.68
N LEU A 238 -4.39 3.17 20.92
CA LEU A 238 -3.00 2.81 21.24
C LEU A 238 -2.01 3.99 21.19
N ASN A 239 -2.42 5.13 20.63
CA ASN A 239 -1.63 6.35 20.57
C ASN A 239 -1.83 7.27 21.78
N GLU A 240 -2.82 7.02 22.64
CA GLU A 240 -3.16 7.87 23.80
C GLU A 240 -2.20 7.71 25.00
N GLY A 241 -1.28 6.76 24.93
CA GLY A 241 -0.34 6.48 26.01
C GLY A 241 0.83 7.48 26.06
N PRO A 242 1.63 7.46 27.16
CA PRO A 242 2.76 8.36 27.41
C PRO A 242 3.90 8.24 26.38
N LYS A 243 3.89 7.17 25.58
CA LYS A 243 4.88 6.91 24.52
C LYS A 243 4.56 7.64 23.21
N GLY A 244 3.46 8.39 23.15
CA GLY A 244 3.02 9.15 21.99
C GLY A 244 2.57 8.29 20.80
N MET A 245 2.53 8.89 19.64
CA MET A 245 2.04 8.26 18.40
C MET A 245 2.92 7.09 17.96
N ARG A 246 2.31 5.95 17.72
CA ARG A 246 2.95 4.68 17.26
C ARG A 246 2.23 4.08 16.06
N VAL A 247 0.90 4.16 16.03
CA VAL A 247 0.07 3.81 14.87
C VAL A 247 -0.08 5.06 14.02
N TYR A 248 0.51 5.04 12.84
CA TYR A 248 0.61 6.20 11.94
C TYR A 248 -0.42 6.17 10.83
N GLY A 249 -0.93 4.99 10.48
CA GLY A 249 -1.90 4.86 9.41
C GLY A 249 -2.75 3.62 9.52
N LEU A 250 -3.95 3.70 8.96
CA LEU A 250 -4.89 2.62 8.80
C LEU A 250 -5.23 2.45 7.32
N ILE A 251 -5.12 1.22 6.83
CA ILE A 251 -5.44 0.84 5.45
C ILE A 251 -6.70 -0.02 5.48
N GLY A 252 -7.74 0.34 4.73
CA GLY A 252 -9.00 -0.42 4.71
C GLY A 252 -9.73 -0.34 3.37
N ASN A 253 -10.61 -1.31 3.15
CA ASN A 253 -11.41 -1.42 1.93
C ASN A 253 -12.48 -0.31 1.82
N ASP A 254 -12.98 0.17 2.98
CA ASP A 254 -13.85 1.33 3.09
C ASP A 254 -13.12 2.49 3.78
N PRO A 255 -12.44 3.37 3.02
CA PRO A 255 -11.71 4.49 3.59
C PRO A 255 -12.64 5.55 4.20
N CYS A 256 -13.90 5.66 3.77
CA CYS A 256 -14.87 6.59 4.38
C CYS A 256 -15.25 6.14 5.80
N LEU A 257 -15.43 4.84 6.00
CA LEU A 257 -15.68 4.26 7.33
C LEU A 257 -14.49 4.56 8.26
N LEU A 258 -13.26 4.36 7.78
CA LEU A 258 -12.05 4.63 8.56
C LEU A 258 -11.91 6.13 8.88
N ALA A 259 -12.13 7.01 7.90
CA ALA A 259 -12.03 8.45 8.09
C ALA A 259 -13.03 8.94 9.16
N ASN A 260 -14.26 8.43 9.14
CA ASN A 260 -15.25 8.72 10.15
C ASN A 260 -14.83 8.19 11.53
N ALA A 261 -14.31 6.96 11.62
CA ALA A 261 -13.87 6.37 12.89
C ALA A 261 -12.71 7.15 13.53
N VAL A 262 -11.73 7.59 12.73
CA VAL A 262 -10.54 8.35 13.19
C VAL A 262 -10.90 9.78 13.60
N ASN A 263 -11.86 10.44 12.92
CA ASN A 263 -12.21 11.85 13.17
C ASN A 263 -13.33 12.02 14.20
N SER A 264 -14.07 10.96 14.59
CA SER A 264 -15.17 11.06 15.57
C SER A 264 -14.72 11.21 17.03
N GLU A 265 -13.42 11.16 17.30
CA GLU A 265 -12.82 11.29 18.66
C GLU A 265 -12.26 12.69 18.95
N LYS A 266 -12.59 13.69 18.11
CA LYS A 266 -12.36 15.09 18.36
C LYS A 266 -13.68 15.78 18.68
#